data_24620f56ae75d5f52f767f0c7c0f3f42
#
_entry.id   24620f56ae75d5f52f767f0c7c0f3f42
#
_cell.length_a   1.000
_cell.length_b   1.000
_cell.length_c   1.000
_cell.angle_alpha   90.00
_cell.angle_beta   90.00
_cell.angle_gamma   90.00
#
_symmetry.space_group_name_H-M   'P 1'
#
loop_
_entity.id
_entity.type
_entity.pdbx_description
1 polymer ?
#
loop_
_entity_poly.entity_id
_entity_poly.type
_entity_poly.pdbx_seq_one_letter_code
_entity_poly.pdbx_strand_id
1 'polypeptide(L)'
;MLDFEEIFNTLMEYRDLIAPYVGDVNIYVHEALKAGKNILLEGQLGSLKDPDFGIYPMVTSSSTLAGYGAVGAGIPPYEIREIVAVTKAYSSAVGAGEFVSEIFGEEARLMRDHGGDKGEYGATTGRPRRMGWFDCVATRYGCRVQGATQVVLTALDCLAYLDEIKVCTGYEIDGVVTKDFPVTAKLKKAKPVLETLPGFKQEIRGVGRFEDLPQARRIMWRLSSGRSVCLSQWSPTAQSAVKFSSANKLRLILK
;
A
#
# COMPACT_ATOMS: atom_id res chain seq x y z
N MET A 1 -13.98 -29.06 -25.55
CA MET A 1 -12.62 -29.57 -25.89
C MET A 1 -11.89 -28.35 -26.44
N LEU A 2 -10.63 -28.13 -26.09
CA LEU A 2 -9.86 -27.02 -26.64
C LEU A 2 -9.52 -27.38 -28.10
N ASP A 3 -9.81 -26.45 -29.02
CA ASP A 3 -9.47 -26.59 -30.43
C ASP A 3 -8.16 -25.86 -30.70
N PHE A 4 -7.18 -26.58 -31.26
CA PHE A 4 -5.84 -26.04 -31.51
C PHE A 4 -5.89 -24.92 -32.58
N GLU A 5 -6.61 -25.14 -33.66
CA GLU A 5 -6.67 -24.19 -34.78
C GLU A 5 -7.36 -22.87 -34.34
N GLU A 6 -8.43 -22.98 -33.59
CA GLU A 6 -9.13 -21.80 -33.02
C GLU A 6 -8.22 -20.99 -32.11
N ILE A 7 -7.51 -21.66 -31.18
CA ILE A 7 -6.57 -21.01 -30.26
C ILE A 7 -5.41 -20.39 -31.04
N PHE A 8 -4.84 -21.14 -31.97
CA PHE A 8 -3.71 -20.65 -32.77
C PHE A 8 -4.07 -19.39 -33.58
N ASN A 9 -5.19 -19.42 -34.29
CA ASN A 9 -5.65 -18.29 -35.09
C ASN A 9 -5.93 -17.06 -34.21
N THR A 10 -6.59 -17.25 -33.06
CA THR A 10 -6.83 -16.18 -32.08
C THR A 10 -5.52 -15.56 -31.58
N LEU A 11 -4.52 -16.39 -31.25
CA LEU A 11 -3.22 -15.88 -30.81
C LEU A 11 -2.46 -15.15 -31.92
N MET A 12 -2.62 -15.58 -33.19
CA MET A 12 -2.03 -14.89 -34.32
C MET A 12 -2.66 -13.52 -34.57
N GLU A 13 -3.99 -13.39 -34.39
CA GLU A 13 -4.66 -12.09 -34.44
C GLU A 13 -4.14 -11.17 -33.30
N TYR A 14 -4.00 -11.69 -32.07
CA TYR A 14 -3.44 -10.93 -30.95
C TYR A 14 -1.98 -10.53 -31.21
N ARG A 15 -1.17 -11.40 -31.82
CA ARG A 15 0.20 -11.07 -32.22
C ARG A 15 0.22 -9.85 -33.14
N ASP A 16 -0.61 -9.85 -34.16
CA ASP A 16 -0.65 -8.76 -35.13
C ASP A 16 -1.14 -7.44 -34.49
N LEU A 17 -2.08 -7.55 -33.55
CA LEU A 17 -2.57 -6.40 -32.79
C LEU A 17 -1.49 -5.77 -31.89
N ILE A 18 -0.68 -6.60 -31.23
CA ILE A 18 0.33 -6.11 -30.27
C ILE A 18 1.69 -5.81 -30.93
N ALA A 19 1.95 -6.32 -32.13
CA ALA A 19 3.24 -6.18 -32.81
C ALA A 19 3.79 -4.74 -32.86
N PRO A 20 2.97 -3.68 -33.08
CA PRO A 20 3.45 -2.30 -33.07
C PRO A 20 3.96 -1.81 -31.70
N TYR A 21 3.62 -2.50 -30.62
CA TYR A 21 4.01 -2.18 -29.24
C TYR A 21 5.16 -3.03 -28.72
N VAL A 22 5.65 -3.99 -29.51
CA VAL A 22 6.77 -4.85 -29.14
C VAL A 22 8.07 -4.20 -29.60
N GLY A 23 9.00 -4.02 -28.67
CA GLY A 23 10.29 -3.39 -28.94
C GLY A 23 11.34 -3.76 -27.90
N ASP A 24 12.55 -3.30 -28.08
CA ASP A 24 13.63 -3.43 -27.11
C ASP A 24 13.41 -2.43 -25.97
N VAL A 25 12.79 -2.90 -24.90
CA VAL A 25 12.47 -2.08 -23.72
C VAL A 25 13.72 -1.57 -23.03
N ASN A 26 14.82 -2.34 -23.04
CA ASN A 26 16.06 -1.93 -22.38
C ASN A 26 16.66 -0.69 -23.07
N ILE A 27 16.75 -0.71 -24.39
CA ILE A 27 17.22 0.45 -25.17
C ILE A 27 16.26 1.63 -24.96
N TYR A 28 14.95 1.40 -25.06
CA TYR A 28 13.95 2.45 -24.90
C TYR A 28 14.05 3.16 -23.55
N VAL A 29 14.14 2.40 -22.45
CA VAL A 29 14.25 2.95 -21.10
C VAL A 29 15.57 3.69 -20.91
N HIS A 30 16.68 3.15 -21.42
CA HIS A 30 17.98 3.79 -21.34
C HIS A 30 18.02 5.15 -22.07
N GLU A 31 17.48 5.21 -23.28
CA GLU A 31 17.38 6.47 -24.03
C GLU A 31 16.43 7.47 -23.34
N ALA A 32 15.35 7.00 -22.72
CA ALA A 32 14.48 7.85 -21.93
C ALA A 32 15.19 8.46 -20.71
N LEU A 33 16.02 7.68 -20.00
CA LEU A 33 16.86 8.18 -18.90
C LEU A 33 17.86 9.21 -19.40
N LYS A 34 18.60 8.93 -20.49
CA LYS A 34 19.54 9.88 -21.10
C LYS A 34 18.87 11.18 -21.51
N ALA A 35 17.65 11.11 -22.02
CA ALA A 35 16.86 12.26 -22.41
C ALA A 35 16.24 13.01 -21.20
N GLY A 36 16.52 12.60 -19.97
CA GLY A 36 15.99 13.22 -18.75
C GLY A 36 14.48 13.06 -18.59
N LYS A 37 13.89 12.01 -19.12
CA LYS A 37 12.46 11.71 -18.98
C LYS A 37 12.16 11.26 -17.55
N ASN A 38 10.96 11.60 -17.06
CA ASN A 38 10.45 11.05 -15.83
C ASN A 38 9.90 9.64 -16.08
N ILE A 39 10.39 8.66 -15.33
CA ILE A 39 9.95 7.27 -15.39
C ILE A 39 9.24 6.96 -14.08
N LEU A 40 8.00 6.49 -14.17
CA LEU A 40 7.23 6.01 -13.04
C LEU A 40 7.23 4.48 -13.03
N LEU A 41 7.72 3.90 -11.94
CA LEU A 41 7.64 2.47 -11.67
C LEU A 41 6.50 2.24 -10.70
N GLU A 42 5.54 1.39 -11.06
CA GLU A 42 4.41 1.03 -10.21
C GLU A 42 4.58 -0.41 -9.71
N GLY A 43 4.68 -0.56 -8.39
CA GLY A 43 4.64 -1.84 -7.69
C GLY A 43 3.28 -2.07 -7.03
N GLN A 44 3.04 -3.30 -6.60
CA GLN A 44 1.77 -3.70 -5.98
C GLN A 44 1.95 -4.75 -4.89
N LEU A 45 0.85 -5.22 -4.31
CA LEU A 45 0.71 -6.32 -3.33
C LEU A 45 1.22 -6.01 -1.92
N GLY A 46 2.15 -5.11 -1.74
CA GLY A 46 2.66 -4.65 -0.44
C GLY A 46 3.80 -5.47 0.13
N SER A 47 4.57 -4.83 1.00
CA SER A 47 5.84 -5.32 1.56
C SER A 47 5.73 -6.66 2.28
N LEU A 48 4.63 -6.90 3.02
CA LEU A 48 4.44 -8.16 3.76
C LEU A 48 4.12 -9.37 2.88
N LYS A 49 3.91 -9.15 1.57
CA LYS A 49 3.69 -10.20 0.58
C LYS A 49 4.94 -10.49 -0.27
N ASP A 50 6.04 -9.82 -0.01
CA ASP A 50 7.31 -10.09 -0.66
C ASP A 50 7.85 -11.48 -0.30
N PRO A 51 8.39 -12.26 -1.27
CA PRO A 51 8.90 -13.61 -1.01
C PRO A 51 10.03 -13.66 0.01
N ASP A 52 10.90 -12.64 0.04
CA ASP A 52 12.10 -12.63 0.89
C ASP A 52 11.86 -11.90 2.22
N PHE A 53 11.11 -10.80 2.20
CA PHE A 53 10.90 -9.91 3.35
C PHE A 53 9.47 -9.92 3.90
N GLY A 54 8.57 -10.66 3.29
CA GLY A 54 7.19 -10.80 3.75
C GLY A 54 7.00 -11.87 4.81
N ILE A 55 5.73 -12.18 5.07
CA ILE A 55 5.30 -13.19 6.07
C ILE A 55 5.32 -14.61 5.49
N TYR A 56 6.45 -15.04 4.98
CA TYR A 56 6.61 -16.37 4.39
C TYR A 56 6.06 -17.47 5.31
N PRO A 57 5.33 -18.49 4.80
CA PRO A 57 5.10 -18.80 3.38
C PRO A 57 3.88 -18.11 2.74
N MET A 58 3.18 -17.23 3.45
CA MET A 58 1.95 -16.59 2.99
C MET A 58 2.27 -15.30 2.20
N VAL A 59 3.08 -15.43 1.17
CA VAL A 59 3.58 -14.38 0.29
C VAL A 59 3.04 -14.53 -1.14
N THR A 60 3.35 -13.58 -2.02
CA THR A 60 3.07 -13.68 -3.45
C THR A 60 4.24 -14.29 -4.22
N SER A 61 4.07 -14.59 -5.49
CA SER A 61 5.09 -15.18 -6.36
C SER A 61 6.08 -14.18 -6.98
N SER A 62 5.89 -12.89 -6.72
CA SER A 62 6.71 -11.82 -7.29
C SER A 62 7.24 -10.88 -6.21
N SER A 63 8.41 -10.27 -6.45
CA SER A 63 8.97 -9.26 -5.56
C SER A 63 8.12 -8.00 -5.56
N THR A 64 7.76 -7.53 -4.37
CA THR A 64 6.90 -6.36 -4.16
C THR A 64 7.67 -5.13 -3.74
N LEU A 65 8.99 -5.26 -3.55
CA LEU A 65 9.86 -4.18 -3.07
C LEU A 65 10.29 -3.26 -4.22
N ALA A 66 10.36 -1.97 -3.94
CA ALA A 66 10.74 -0.94 -4.90
C ALA A 66 12.12 -1.18 -5.53
N GLY A 67 13.07 -1.75 -4.78
CA GLY A 67 14.38 -2.12 -5.30
C GLY A 67 14.33 -3.10 -6.48
N TYR A 68 13.31 -3.94 -6.54
CA TYR A 68 13.12 -4.86 -7.65
C TYR A 68 12.64 -4.17 -8.94
N GLY A 69 12.09 -2.95 -8.83
CA GLY A 69 11.75 -2.12 -9.98
C GLY A 69 12.97 -1.80 -10.85
N ALA A 70 14.16 -1.64 -10.24
CA ALA A 70 15.42 -1.49 -10.96
C ALA A 70 15.73 -2.72 -11.82
N VAL A 71 15.61 -3.91 -11.22
CA VAL A 71 15.86 -5.19 -11.92
C VAL A 71 14.83 -5.41 -13.03
N GLY A 72 13.54 -5.22 -12.72
CA GLY A 72 12.44 -5.46 -13.66
C GLY A 72 12.43 -4.52 -14.87
N ALA A 73 12.90 -3.28 -14.71
CA ALA A 73 12.97 -2.28 -15.78
C ALA A 73 14.34 -2.16 -16.44
N GLY A 74 15.36 -2.90 -15.96
CA GLY A 74 16.74 -2.78 -16.45
C GLY A 74 17.36 -1.41 -16.18
N ILE A 75 16.98 -0.77 -15.06
CA ILE A 75 17.45 0.56 -14.65
C ILE A 75 18.52 0.40 -13.58
N PRO A 76 19.62 1.19 -13.60
CA PRO A 76 20.56 1.21 -12.51
C PRO A 76 19.88 1.57 -11.17
N PRO A 77 20.12 0.84 -10.06
CA PRO A 77 19.40 1.06 -8.81
C PRO A 77 19.58 2.47 -8.23
N TYR A 78 20.68 3.16 -8.53
CA TYR A 78 20.95 4.53 -8.09
C TYR A 78 20.10 5.59 -8.82
N GLU A 79 19.36 5.23 -9.89
CA GLU A 79 18.42 6.12 -10.56
C GLU A 79 17.07 6.20 -9.82
N ILE A 80 16.75 5.21 -8.99
CA ILE A 80 15.54 5.21 -8.18
C ILE A 80 15.83 6.00 -6.89
N ARG A 81 15.42 7.26 -6.86
CA ARG A 81 15.68 8.18 -5.75
C ARG A 81 14.45 8.49 -4.91
N GLU A 82 13.29 8.44 -5.53
CA GLU A 82 12.01 8.74 -4.90
C GLU A 82 11.18 7.46 -4.82
N ILE A 83 10.90 7.01 -3.61
CA ILE A 83 10.09 5.82 -3.36
C ILE A 83 8.90 6.21 -2.50
N VAL A 84 7.71 6.17 -3.09
CA VAL A 84 6.46 6.51 -2.43
C VAL A 84 5.75 5.24 -2.00
N ALA A 85 5.68 4.99 -0.70
CA ALA A 85 4.87 3.92 -0.14
C ALA A 85 3.43 4.40 0.05
N VAL A 86 2.46 3.65 -0.45
CA VAL A 86 1.04 3.95 -0.26
C VAL A 86 0.47 3.00 0.78
N THR A 87 -0.14 3.54 1.83
CA THR A 87 -0.78 2.78 2.89
C THR A 87 -2.19 3.30 3.18
N LYS A 88 -3.09 2.44 3.57
CA LYS A 88 -4.43 2.82 4.03
C LYS A 88 -4.39 3.24 5.50
N ALA A 89 -5.37 4.04 5.93
CA ALA A 89 -5.57 4.39 7.34
C ALA A 89 -6.07 3.23 8.22
N TYR A 90 -6.32 2.09 7.63
CA TYR A 90 -6.63 0.79 8.24
C TYR A 90 -5.89 -0.30 7.49
N SER A 91 -5.89 -1.51 8.01
CA SER A 91 -5.24 -2.65 7.36
C SER A 91 -6.28 -3.57 6.72
N SER A 92 -5.97 -4.09 5.53
CA SER A 92 -6.76 -5.15 4.90
C SER A 92 -5.86 -6.20 4.28
N ALA A 93 -6.28 -7.45 4.31
CA ALA A 93 -5.50 -8.55 3.75
C ALA A 93 -6.38 -9.55 3.01
N VAL A 94 -5.80 -10.18 1.98
CA VAL A 94 -6.38 -11.30 1.25
C VAL A 94 -5.56 -12.55 1.58
N GLY A 95 -6.28 -13.68 1.76
CA GLY A 95 -5.65 -14.96 2.02
C GLY A 95 -5.17 -15.14 3.46
N ALA A 96 -4.47 -16.25 3.68
CA ALA A 96 -3.93 -16.63 4.97
C ALA A 96 -2.67 -15.85 5.35
N GLY A 97 -2.20 -16.08 6.55
CA GLY A 97 -1.00 -15.48 7.13
C GLY A 97 -1.30 -14.64 8.37
N GLU A 98 -0.25 -14.30 9.08
CA GLU A 98 -0.35 -13.55 10.33
C GLU A 98 -0.80 -12.12 10.07
N PHE A 99 -1.76 -11.65 10.86
CA PHE A 99 -2.32 -10.31 10.79
C PHE A 99 -2.58 -9.81 12.21
N VAL A 100 -1.56 -9.30 12.86
CA VAL A 100 -1.57 -9.02 14.30
C VAL A 100 -2.66 -8.02 14.71
N SER A 101 -2.91 -7.00 13.92
CA SER A 101 -3.95 -5.99 14.18
C SER A 101 -5.34 -6.38 13.67
N GLU A 102 -5.57 -7.65 13.30
CA GLU A 102 -6.83 -8.13 12.74
C GLU A 102 -7.99 -7.96 13.72
N ILE A 103 -9.15 -7.61 13.19
CA ILE A 103 -10.42 -7.49 13.90
C ILE A 103 -11.45 -8.47 13.33
N PHE A 104 -12.44 -8.81 14.14
CA PHE A 104 -13.43 -9.84 13.82
C PHE A 104 -14.85 -9.38 14.07
N GLY A 105 -15.82 -10.18 13.67
CA GLY A 105 -17.23 -9.96 13.94
C GLY A 105 -17.78 -8.70 13.28
N GLU A 106 -18.65 -8.01 14.00
CA GLU A 106 -19.37 -6.83 13.51
C GLU A 106 -18.44 -5.64 13.23
N GLU A 107 -17.41 -5.44 14.05
CA GLU A 107 -16.41 -4.39 13.86
C GLU A 107 -15.68 -4.56 12.50
N ALA A 108 -15.29 -5.79 12.18
CA ALA A 108 -14.67 -6.10 10.88
C ALA A 108 -15.64 -5.93 9.71
N ARG A 109 -16.91 -6.31 9.89
CA ARG A 109 -17.94 -6.16 8.87
C ARG A 109 -18.17 -4.68 8.54
N LEU A 110 -18.40 -3.86 9.56
CA LEU A 110 -18.60 -2.41 9.39
C LEU A 110 -17.40 -1.75 8.71
N MET A 111 -16.18 -2.05 9.15
CA MET A 111 -14.98 -1.49 8.54
C MET A 111 -14.82 -1.92 7.08
N ARG A 112 -15.22 -3.14 6.73
CA ARG A 112 -15.20 -3.66 5.37
C ARG A 112 -16.20 -2.93 4.48
N ASP A 113 -17.42 -2.75 4.98
CA ASP A 113 -18.51 -2.12 4.22
C ASP A 113 -18.24 -0.62 3.97
N HIS A 114 -17.58 0.07 4.89
CA HIS A 114 -17.16 1.47 4.75
C HIS A 114 -15.81 1.62 4.02
N GLY A 115 -15.08 0.52 3.80
CA GLY A 115 -13.76 0.53 3.20
C GLY A 115 -13.79 0.75 1.69
N GLY A 116 -13.00 1.72 1.18
CA GLY A 116 -12.96 2.03 -0.25
C GLY A 116 -14.31 2.46 -0.85
N ASP A 117 -14.36 2.62 -2.16
CA ASP A 117 -15.60 3.07 -2.84
C ASP A 117 -16.66 1.97 -2.98
N LYS A 118 -16.28 0.70 -2.87
CA LYS A 118 -17.16 -0.47 -3.06
C LYS A 118 -17.06 -1.50 -1.93
N GLY A 119 -16.51 -1.08 -0.79
CA GLY A 119 -16.18 -2.00 0.29
C GLY A 119 -14.88 -2.78 0.06
N GLU A 120 -14.38 -3.41 1.11
CA GLU A 120 -13.17 -4.24 1.06
C GLU A 120 -13.50 -5.69 0.68
N TYR A 121 -13.86 -5.87 -0.58
CA TYR A 121 -14.16 -7.16 -1.21
C TYR A 121 -13.21 -7.42 -2.39
N GLY A 122 -13.00 -8.68 -2.73
CA GLY A 122 -12.20 -9.05 -3.89
C GLY A 122 -12.88 -8.59 -5.19
N ALA A 123 -12.15 -7.87 -6.04
CA ALA A 123 -12.71 -7.29 -7.27
C ALA A 123 -13.33 -8.35 -8.20
N THR A 124 -12.71 -9.52 -8.31
CA THR A 124 -13.15 -10.61 -9.20
C THR A 124 -14.04 -11.61 -8.48
N THR A 125 -13.70 -11.96 -7.24
CA THR A 125 -14.34 -13.05 -6.52
C THR A 125 -15.44 -12.62 -5.54
N GLY A 126 -15.53 -11.31 -5.23
CA GLY A 126 -16.41 -10.79 -4.19
C GLY A 126 -16.09 -11.25 -2.77
N ARG A 127 -14.99 -11.99 -2.56
CA ARG A 127 -14.64 -12.51 -1.24
C ARG A 127 -14.36 -11.38 -0.26
N PRO A 128 -14.90 -11.43 0.98
CA PRO A 128 -14.62 -10.43 2.00
C PRO A 128 -13.14 -10.46 2.38
N ARG A 129 -12.51 -9.30 2.43
CA ARG A 129 -11.14 -9.15 2.91
C ARG A 129 -11.12 -9.21 4.43
N ARG A 130 -10.02 -9.70 4.98
CA ARG A 130 -9.70 -9.58 6.40
C ARG A 130 -9.41 -8.12 6.71
N MET A 131 -9.90 -7.64 7.84
CA MET A 131 -9.80 -6.24 8.25
C MET A 131 -9.00 -6.12 9.54
N GLY A 132 -8.32 -5.01 9.71
CA GLY A 132 -7.56 -4.72 10.92
C GLY A 132 -7.33 -3.23 11.11
N TRP A 133 -6.96 -2.85 12.32
CA TRP A 133 -6.56 -1.50 12.64
C TRP A 133 -5.24 -1.12 11.95
N PHE A 134 -5.01 0.17 11.77
CA PHE A 134 -3.72 0.65 11.25
C PHE A 134 -2.59 0.15 12.14
N ASP A 135 -1.57 -0.44 11.52
CA ASP A 135 -0.47 -1.10 12.20
C ASP A 135 0.85 -0.33 11.99
N CYS A 136 1.27 0.39 13.02
CA CYS A 136 2.51 1.17 12.99
C CYS A 136 3.76 0.29 12.90
N VAL A 137 3.71 -0.93 13.47
CA VAL A 137 4.87 -1.84 13.47
C VAL A 137 5.09 -2.39 12.07
N ALA A 138 4.02 -2.92 11.46
CA ALA A 138 4.05 -3.44 10.09
C ALA A 138 4.37 -2.33 9.07
N THR A 139 3.75 -1.14 9.21
CA THR A 139 4.00 -0.02 8.30
C THR A 139 5.44 0.46 8.37
N ARG A 140 6.00 0.60 9.57
CA ARG A 140 7.43 0.98 9.75
C ARG A 140 8.36 -0.03 9.10
N TYR A 141 8.10 -1.32 9.31
CA TYR A 141 8.85 -2.39 8.68
C TYR A 141 8.75 -2.31 7.15
N GLY A 142 7.53 -2.20 6.63
CA GLY A 142 7.28 -2.08 5.20
C GLY A 142 8.01 -0.89 4.57
N CYS A 143 7.93 0.29 5.18
CA CYS A 143 8.65 1.48 4.71
C CYS A 143 10.17 1.27 4.70
N ARG A 144 10.71 0.62 5.73
CA ARG A 144 12.15 0.34 5.83
C ARG A 144 12.64 -0.59 4.74
N VAL A 145 11.95 -1.71 4.49
CA VAL A 145 12.36 -2.68 3.46
C VAL A 145 12.13 -2.17 2.04
N GLN A 146 11.17 -1.27 1.85
CA GLN A 146 10.96 -0.56 0.59
C GLN A 146 12.02 0.52 0.33
N GLY A 147 12.71 1.00 1.36
CA GLY A 147 13.53 2.20 1.26
C GLY A 147 12.67 3.45 1.00
N ALA A 148 11.45 3.50 1.54
CA ALA A 148 10.50 4.56 1.26
C ALA A 148 11.04 5.93 1.67
N THR A 149 11.04 6.88 0.74
CA THR A 149 11.39 8.28 0.96
C THR A 149 10.17 9.10 1.38
N GLN A 150 8.98 8.62 1.00
CA GLN A 150 7.71 9.26 1.29
C GLN A 150 6.63 8.20 1.54
N VAL A 151 5.61 8.57 2.33
CA VAL A 151 4.44 7.72 2.56
C VAL A 151 3.16 8.51 2.31
N VAL A 152 2.25 7.93 1.57
CA VAL A 152 0.90 8.46 1.34
C VAL A 152 -0.09 7.65 2.16
N LEU A 153 -0.81 8.32 3.07
CA LEU A 153 -1.90 7.72 3.83
C LEU A 153 -3.22 7.93 3.08
N THR A 154 -3.88 6.85 2.72
CA THR A 154 -5.14 6.86 1.96
C THR A 154 -6.30 6.31 2.78
N ALA A 155 -7.53 6.42 2.27
CA ALA A 155 -8.74 5.84 2.84
C ALA A 155 -9.02 6.27 4.30
N LEU A 156 -8.57 7.47 4.68
CA LEU A 156 -8.85 8.03 6.00
C LEU A 156 -10.33 8.38 6.16
N ASP A 157 -10.99 8.78 5.09
CA ASP A 157 -12.42 9.06 5.02
C ASP A 157 -13.28 7.83 5.35
N CYS A 158 -12.80 6.63 5.07
CA CYS A 158 -13.49 5.38 5.39
C CYS A 158 -13.68 5.14 6.89
N LEU A 159 -12.94 5.84 7.74
CA LEU A 159 -13.05 5.77 9.20
C LEU A 159 -13.97 6.84 9.80
N ALA A 160 -14.65 7.65 8.96
CA ALA A 160 -15.48 8.78 9.40
C ALA A 160 -16.71 8.37 10.22
N TYR A 161 -17.16 7.12 10.16
CA TYR A 161 -18.31 6.61 10.91
C TYR A 161 -17.98 6.27 12.37
N LEU A 162 -16.70 6.16 12.72
CA LEU A 162 -16.25 5.71 14.03
C LEU A 162 -16.26 6.82 15.10
N ASP A 163 -16.64 6.46 16.31
CA ASP A 163 -16.46 7.29 17.52
C ASP A 163 -15.03 7.25 18.02
N GLU A 164 -14.41 6.09 17.91
CA GLU A 164 -13.03 5.81 18.34
C GLU A 164 -12.28 5.06 17.25
N ILE A 165 -11.02 5.42 17.06
CA ILE A 165 -10.11 4.77 16.11
C ILE A 165 -8.96 4.16 16.90
N LYS A 166 -8.76 2.86 16.75
CA LYS A 166 -7.62 2.17 17.37
C LYS A 166 -6.45 2.11 16.40
N VAL A 167 -5.24 2.20 16.95
CA VAL A 167 -3.98 2.11 16.21
C VAL A 167 -3.07 1.12 16.92
N CYS A 168 -2.55 0.14 16.19
CA CYS A 168 -1.58 -0.80 16.74
C CYS A 168 -0.19 -0.14 16.80
N THR A 169 0.30 0.12 18.01
CA THR A 169 1.54 0.87 18.24
C THR A 169 2.71 -0.02 18.64
N GLY A 170 2.45 -1.28 18.96
CA GLY A 170 3.43 -2.28 19.37
C GLY A 170 2.86 -3.69 19.30
N TYR A 171 3.71 -4.68 19.45
CA TYR A 171 3.35 -6.08 19.59
C TYR A 171 3.81 -6.60 20.95
N GLU A 172 2.93 -7.28 21.69
CA GLU A 172 3.30 -8.07 22.86
C GLU A 172 3.60 -9.51 22.41
N ILE A 173 4.79 -10.00 22.73
CA ILE A 173 5.24 -11.35 22.42
C ILE A 173 5.88 -11.94 23.66
N ASP A 174 5.33 -13.05 24.16
CA ASP A 174 5.81 -13.73 25.37
C ASP A 174 5.99 -12.75 26.58
N GLY A 175 5.06 -11.79 26.73
CA GLY A 175 5.04 -10.77 27.80
C GLY A 175 5.95 -9.56 27.57
N VAL A 176 6.65 -9.48 26.44
CA VAL A 176 7.52 -8.35 26.09
C VAL A 176 6.92 -7.53 24.96
N VAL A 177 6.83 -6.23 25.17
CA VAL A 177 6.35 -5.30 24.12
C VAL A 177 7.51 -4.88 23.23
N THR A 178 7.32 -5.04 21.92
CA THR A 178 8.26 -4.61 20.89
C THR A 178 7.61 -3.67 19.89
N LYS A 179 8.41 -2.80 19.30
CA LYS A 179 8.02 -1.95 18.16
C LYS A 179 8.70 -2.42 16.86
N ASP A 180 9.51 -3.45 16.92
CA ASP A 180 10.14 -4.07 15.77
C ASP A 180 9.28 -5.21 15.24
N PHE A 181 9.18 -5.29 13.92
CA PHE A 181 8.45 -6.35 13.24
C PHE A 181 9.24 -7.66 13.35
N PRO A 182 8.68 -8.69 13.99
CA PRO A 182 9.41 -9.93 14.25
C PRO A 182 9.35 -10.89 13.04
N VAL A 183 10.16 -11.93 13.08
CA VAL A 183 10.08 -13.04 12.12
C VAL A 183 8.71 -13.76 12.23
N THR A 184 8.26 -14.38 11.14
CA THR A 184 6.92 -14.99 11.04
C THR A 184 6.60 -15.97 12.17
N ALA A 185 7.58 -16.76 12.62
CA ALA A 185 7.38 -17.70 13.72
C ALA A 185 6.99 -17.02 15.04
N LYS A 186 7.47 -15.81 15.29
CA LYS A 186 7.10 -15.01 16.46
C LYS A 186 5.78 -14.25 16.27
N LEU A 187 5.45 -13.88 15.01
CA LEU A 187 4.17 -13.23 14.69
C LEU A 187 2.96 -14.04 15.13
N LYS A 188 3.03 -15.38 15.07
CA LYS A 188 1.96 -16.28 15.53
C LYS A 188 1.56 -16.10 16.99
N LYS A 189 2.49 -15.60 17.81
CA LYS A 189 2.28 -15.35 19.24
C LYS A 189 2.00 -13.88 19.55
N ALA A 190 2.16 -13.01 18.56
CA ALA A 190 2.06 -11.57 18.76
C ALA A 190 0.61 -11.16 19.04
N LYS A 191 0.43 -10.28 20.04
CA LYS A 191 -0.81 -9.61 20.33
C LYS A 191 -0.64 -8.12 20.06
N PRO A 192 -1.66 -7.44 19.48
CA PRO A 192 -1.55 -6.02 19.23
C PRO A 192 -1.61 -5.20 20.51
N VAL A 193 -0.72 -4.26 20.67
CA VAL A 193 -0.82 -3.18 21.66
C VAL A 193 -1.55 -2.03 20.98
N LEU A 194 -2.79 -1.79 21.39
CA LEU A 194 -3.67 -0.80 20.77
C LEU A 194 -3.70 0.49 21.58
N GLU A 195 -3.65 1.61 20.88
CA GLU A 195 -3.89 2.94 21.39
C GLU A 195 -5.19 3.47 20.77
N THR A 196 -6.09 3.99 21.59
CA THR A 196 -7.38 4.52 21.15
C THR A 196 -7.29 6.02 20.94
N LEU A 197 -7.75 6.48 19.80
CA LEU A 197 -7.84 7.88 19.41
C LEU A 197 -9.31 8.28 19.26
N PRO A 198 -9.66 9.55 19.49
CA PRO A 198 -11.00 10.04 19.19
C PRO A 198 -11.28 9.91 17.68
N GLY A 199 -12.47 9.45 17.35
CA GLY A 199 -13.01 9.50 16.00
C GLY A 199 -13.34 10.93 15.57
N PHE A 200 -13.82 11.08 14.34
CA PHE A 200 -14.04 12.44 13.82
C PHE A 200 -15.41 12.65 13.16
N LYS A 201 -16.21 11.62 12.93
CA LYS A 201 -17.60 11.66 12.41
C LYS A 201 -17.90 12.81 11.43
N GLN A 202 -16.98 13.12 10.55
CA GLN A 202 -17.07 14.25 9.63
C GLN A 202 -16.57 13.87 8.26
N GLU A 203 -17.31 14.25 7.21
CA GLU A 203 -16.88 14.09 5.82
C GLU A 203 -15.61 14.92 5.57
N ILE A 204 -14.61 14.29 4.91
CA ILE A 204 -13.34 14.94 4.53
C ILE A 204 -13.05 14.86 3.04
N ARG A 205 -13.90 14.23 2.27
CA ARG A 205 -13.71 14.21 0.82
C ARG A 205 -13.69 15.65 0.31
N GLY A 206 -12.67 15.95 -0.51
CA GLY A 206 -12.48 17.30 -1.04
C GLY A 206 -11.74 18.29 -0.14
N VAL A 207 -11.36 17.93 1.09
CA VAL A 207 -10.47 18.77 1.90
C VAL A 207 -9.08 18.78 1.27
N GLY A 208 -8.66 19.92 0.72
CA GLY A 208 -7.42 20.06 -0.05
C GLY A 208 -6.16 20.39 0.78
N ARG A 209 -6.32 20.78 2.04
CA ARG A 209 -5.20 21.22 2.90
C ARG A 209 -5.20 20.46 4.22
N PHE A 210 -4.02 20.13 4.71
CA PHE A 210 -3.84 19.43 5.99
C PHE A 210 -4.40 20.23 7.18
N GLU A 211 -4.26 21.54 7.14
CA GLU A 211 -4.73 22.45 8.19
C GLU A 211 -6.25 22.51 8.31
N ASP A 212 -6.96 22.19 7.23
CA ASP A 212 -8.42 22.18 7.20
C ASP A 212 -9.01 20.85 7.71
N LEU A 213 -8.15 19.87 8.01
CA LEU A 213 -8.57 18.61 8.62
C LEU A 213 -8.99 18.78 10.07
N PRO A 214 -10.03 18.05 10.52
CA PRO A 214 -10.35 17.95 11.94
C PRO A 214 -9.16 17.56 12.81
N GLN A 215 -9.10 18.08 14.04
CA GLN A 215 -7.97 17.85 14.93
C GLN A 215 -7.69 16.36 15.19
N ALA A 216 -8.73 15.54 15.38
CA ALA A 216 -8.59 14.11 15.60
C ALA A 216 -7.85 13.39 14.44
N ARG A 217 -8.05 13.83 13.20
CA ARG A 217 -7.36 13.29 12.01
C ARG A 217 -5.92 13.70 11.95
N ARG A 218 -5.61 14.94 12.34
CA ARG A 218 -4.22 15.41 12.45
C ARG A 218 -3.47 14.63 13.52
N ILE A 219 -4.14 14.22 14.59
CA ILE A 219 -3.58 13.35 15.63
C ILE A 219 -3.25 11.97 15.05
N MET A 220 -4.19 11.33 14.36
CA MET A 220 -3.96 10.03 13.72
C MET A 220 -2.80 10.09 12.72
N TRP A 221 -2.75 11.12 11.88
CA TRP A 221 -1.64 11.33 10.95
C TRP A 221 -0.31 11.51 11.68
N ARG A 222 -0.26 12.34 12.74
CA ARG A 222 0.95 12.56 13.54
C ARG A 222 1.43 11.31 14.25
N LEU A 223 0.50 10.49 14.78
CA LEU A 223 0.86 9.24 15.43
C LEU A 223 1.40 8.22 14.42
N SER A 224 0.78 8.10 13.27
CA SER A 224 1.29 7.24 12.20
C SER A 224 2.62 7.77 11.67
N SER A 225 2.83 9.09 11.56
CA SER A 225 4.08 9.72 11.10
C SER A 225 5.21 9.71 12.14
N GLY A 226 4.92 10.00 13.39
CA GLY A 226 5.93 10.00 14.46
C GLY A 226 6.40 8.61 14.87
N ARG A 227 5.64 7.57 14.53
CA ARG A 227 5.93 6.17 14.87
C ARG A 227 6.30 5.30 13.68
N SER A 228 5.98 5.72 12.48
CA SER A 228 6.46 5.18 11.21
C SER A 228 7.43 6.17 10.57
N VAL A 229 8.62 5.74 10.29
CA VAL A 229 9.83 6.57 10.04
C VAL A 229 9.77 7.48 8.80
N CYS A 230 8.68 7.70 8.12
CA CYS A 230 8.73 8.48 6.87
C CYS A 230 7.40 9.06 6.36
N LEU A 231 6.53 9.58 7.21
CA LEU A 231 5.34 10.26 6.68
C LEU A 231 5.64 11.73 6.39
N SER A 232 6.00 12.06 5.16
CA SER A 232 6.27 13.44 4.75
C SER A 232 5.15 14.11 3.96
N GLN A 233 4.13 13.35 3.49
CA GLN A 233 3.09 13.92 2.65
C GLN A 233 1.71 13.27 2.86
N TRP A 234 0.66 14.08 2.74
CA TRP A 234 -0.73 13.69 2.95
C TRP A 234 -1.54 13.74 1.64
N SER A 235 -2.42 12.74 1.42
CA SER A 235 -3.44 12.75 0.37
C SER A 235 -4.81 12.44 0.95
N PRO A 236 -5.85 13.26 0.72
CA PRO A 236 -7.17 13.09 1.34
C PRO A 236 -8.03 11.99 0.76
N THR A 237 -7.88 11.67 -0.52
CA THR A 237 -8.70 10.65 -1.19
C THR A 237 -7.96 10.01 -2.36
N ALA A 238 -8.31 8.76 -2.70
CA ALA A 238 -7.83 8.08 -3.91
C ALA A 238 -8.28 8.76 -5.23
N GLN A 239 -9.22 9.70 -5.16
CA GLN A 239 -9.73 10.44 -6.32
C GLN A 239 -9.20 11.88 -6.42
N SER A 240 -8.65 12.44 -5.36
CA SER A 240 -8.03 13.77 -5.42
C SER A 240 -6.53 13.64 -5.52
N ALA A 241 -6.04 13.68 -6.74
CA ALA A 241 -4.63 13.82 -7.03
C ALA A 241 -4.06 15.05 -6.32
N VAL A 242 -3.13 14.82 -5.47
CA VAL A 242 -2.48 15.83 -4.67
C VAL A 242 -1.70 16.78 -5.54
N LYS A 243 -1.97 18.06 -5.41
CA LYS A 243 -1.02 19.10 -5.79
C LYS A 243 0.07 19.15 -4.75
N PHE A 244 1.20 18.56 -5.02
CA PHE A 244 2.42 18.79 -4.24
C PHE A 244 3.05 20.10 -4.66
N SER A 245 3.11 21.03 -3.76
CA SER A 245 3.87 22.25 -3.87
C SER A 245 4.85 22.31 -2.71
N SER A 246 6.07 21.91 -2.95
CA SER A 246 7.29 22.61 -2.51
C SER A 246 8.51 21.90 -3.08
N ALA A 247 9.25 22.64 -3.89
CA ALA A 247 10.66 22.55 -4.20
C ALA A 247 11.30 21.16 -4.28
N ASN A 248 10.80 20.27 -5.16
CA ASN A 248 11.57 19.41 -6.05
C ASN A 248 10.58 18.50 -6.80
N LYS A 249 10.34 18.89 -8.00
CA LYS A 249 9.67 18.25 -9.14
C LYS A 249 9.25 16.78 -8.99
N LEU A 250 8.07 16.53 -8.44
CA LEU A 250 7.29 15.34 -8.78
C LEU A 250 5.95 15.81 -9.39
N ARG A 251 5.81 15.68 -10.69
CA ARG A 251 4.51 15.80 -11.36
C ARG A 251 3.89 14.42 -11.40
N LEU A 252 2.93 14.17 -10.52
CA LEU A 252 2.03 13.02 -10.67
C LEU A 252 1.07 13.33 -11.80
N ILE A 253 1.13 12.54 -12.87
CA ILE A 253 0.11 12.51 -13.92
C ILE A 253 -0.82 11.37 -13.55
N LEU A 254 -2.01 11.71 -13.05
CA LEU A 254 -3.12 10.76 -12.97
C LEU A 254 -4.01 10.97 -14.19
N LYS A 255 -4.27 9.89 -14.92
CA LYS A 255 -5.42 9.74 -15.81
C LYS A 255 -6.52 9.03 -15.07
#